data_de1e7633f12e206fa7f94bf1d370b15a
#
_entry.id   de1e7633f12e206fa7f94bf1d370b15a
#
_cell.length_a   1.000
_cell.length_b   1.000
_cell.length_c   1.000
_cell.angle_alpha   90.00
_cell.angle_beta   90.00
_cell.angle_gamma   90.00
#
_symmetry.space_group_name_H-M   'P 1'
#
loop_
_entity.id
_entity.type
_entity.pdbx_description
1 polymer ?
#
loop_
_entity_poly.entity_id
_entity_poly.type
_entity_poly.pdbx_seq_one_letter_code
_entity_poly.pdbx_strand_id
1 'polypeptide(L)'
;KKLIEEFRKETGIQNPRLTLSTDANYVDLCTYLQNTYKQLGIELEIEVMPPAALREAKSNGKLQLFRASWVADYPDPENYLLPYHSSNFSPYGPNYTHYSNPAFDKGYKEITAELDIEKRKEMISELDQKLIDEAPFVLLYYDEILRFLQPNVKGMEINPINMLDLRNVRKEKS
;
A
#
# COMPACT_ATOMS: atom_id res chain seq x y z
N LYS A 1 -18.52 -0.95 -12.39
CA LYS A 1 -19.58 -0.18 -13.05
C LYS A 1 -20.81 -0.06 -12.16
N LYS A 2 -21.33 -1.17 -11.59
CA LYS A 2 -22.51 -1.16 -10.73
C LYS A 2 -22.40 -0.13 -9.58
N LEU A 3 -21.31 -0.14 -8.81
CA LEU A 3 -21.08 0.80 -7.72
C LEU A 3 -21.06 2.28 -8.18
N ILE A 4 -20.56 2.57 -9.37
CA ILE A 4 -20.58 3.93 -9.93
C ILE A 4 -22.03 4.37 -10.26
N GLU A 5 -22.86 3.47 -10.75
CA GLU A 5 -24.26 3.76 -11.01
C GLU A 5 -25.05 3.97 -9.70
N GLU A 6 -24.74 3.20 -8.67
CA GLU A 6 -25.30 3.37 -7.33
C GLU A 6 -24.88 4.73 -6.75
N PHE A 7 -23.58 5.05 -6.79
CA PHE A 7 -23.06 6.34 -6.36
C PHE A 7 -23.76 7.53 -7.07
N ARG A 8 -23.92 7.45 -8.39
CA ARG A 8 -24.64 8.48 -9.17
C ARG A 8 -26.10 8.67 -8.74
N LYS A 9 -26.77 7.55 -8.41
CA LYS A 9 -28.16 7.60 -7.93
C LYS A 9 -28.26 8.22 -6.54
N GLU A 10 -27.33 7.87 -5.66
CA GLU A 10 -27.34 8.33 -4.26
C GLU A 10 -26.90 9.79 -4.13
N THR A 11 -25.89 10.21 -4.89
CA THR A 11 -25.31 11.55 -4.76
C THR A 11 -25.80 12.57 -5.78
N GLY A 12 -26.39 12.12 -6.90
CA GLY A 12 -26.72 12.97 -8.05
C GLY A 12 -25.52 13.39 -8.91
N ILE A 13 -24.29 13.05 -8.49
CA ILE A 13 -23.05 13.42 -9.18
C ILE A 13 -22.81 12.51 -10.38
N GLN A 14 -22.95 13.04 -11.60
CA GLN A 14 -22.80 12.25 -12.83
C GLN A 14 -21.35 12.00 -13.19
N ASN A 15 -20.47 12.97 -13.00
CA ASN A 15 -19.05 12.91 -13.34
C ASN A 15 -18.21 13.23 -12.10
N PRO A 16 -17.95 12.24 -11.24
CA PRO A 16 -17.13 12.46 -10.05
C PRO A 16 -15.70 12.81 -10.45
N ARG A 17 -15.11 13.78 -9.72
CA ARG A 17 -13.73 14.22 -9.87
C ARG A 17 -12.93 13.79 -8.66
N LEU A 18 -11.73 13.27 -8.92
CA LEU A 18 -10.77 12.88 -7.89
C LEU A 18 -9.39 13.44 -8.27
N THR A 19 -8.63 13.84 -7.25
CA THR A 19 -7.24 14.24 -7.42
C THR A 19 -6.32 13.16 -6.87
N LEU A 20 -5.43 12.63 -7.73
CA LEU A 20 -4.41 11.65 -7.37
C LEU A 20 -3.05 12.34 -7.30
N SER A 21 -2.52 12.49 -6.09
CA SER A 21 -1.21 13.08 -5.87
C SER A 21 -0.09 12.02 -5.93
N THR A 22 0.99 12.34 -6.65
CA THR A 22 2.13 11.44 -6.87
C THR A 22 3.43 12.25 -7.02
N ASP A 23 4.56 11.56 -7.07
CA ASP A 23 5.82 12.16 -7.51
C ASP A 23 6.13 11.82 -8.98
N ALA A 24 7.16 12.47 -9.54
CA ALA A 24 7.51 12.34 -10.94
C ALA A 24 7.82 10.90 -11.41
N ASN A 25 8.26 10.02 -10.51
CA ASN A 25 8.65 8.65 -10.88
C ASN A 25 7.44 7.75 -11.22
N TYR A 26 6.24 8.15 -10.83
CA TYR A 26 5.03 7.32 -10.99
C TYR A 26 3.96 7.95 -11.88
N VAL A 27 4.31 8.99 -12.63
CA VAL A 27 3.38 9.68 -13.54
C VAL A 27 2.80 8.74 -14.59
N ASP A 28 3.62 7.85 -15.16
CA ASP A 28 3.16 6.89 -16.17
C ASP A 28 2.13 5.91 -15.60
N LEU A 29 2.36 5.39 -14.39
CA LEU A 29 1.40 4.56 -13.68
C LEU A 29 0.09 5.33 -13.39
N CYS A 30 0.20 6.56 -12.91
CA CYS A 30 -0.97 7.39 -12.63
C CYS A 30 -1.75 7.74 -13.91
N THR A 31 -1.06 7.94 -15.04
CA THR A 31 -1.69 8.14 -16.36
C THR A 31 -2.46 6.90 -16.81
N TYR A 32 -1.91 5.71 -16.58
CA TYR A 32 -2.63 4.46 -16.82
C TYR A 32 -3.91 4.38 -15.97
N LEU A 33 -3.83 4.70 -14.68
CA LEU A 33 -4.99 4.74 -13.80
C LEU A 33 -6.01 5.78 -14.25
N GLN A 34 -5.57 6.99 -14.63
CA GLN A 34 -6.44 8.05 -15.16
C GLN A 34 -7.26 7.56 -16.35
N ASN A 35 -6.62 6.87 -17.30
CA ASN A 35 -7.30 6.31 -18.46
C ASN A 35 -8.31 5.20 -18.05
N THR A 36 -7.99 4.39 -17.05
CA THR A 36 -8.88 3.36 -16.51
C THR A 36 -10.10 3.98 -15.83
N TYR A 37 -9.90 4.98 -14.98
CA TYR A 37 -10.98 5.70 -14.29
C TYR A 37 -11.89 6.44 -15.28
N LYS A 38 -11.33 7.03 -16.35
CA LYS A 38 -12.09 7.67 -17.43
C LYS A 38 -13.08 6.69 -18.09
N GLN A 39 -12.71 5.41 -18.28
CA GLN A 39 -13.61 4.38 -18.82
C GLN A 39 -14.79 4.05 -17.88
N LEU A 40 -14.67 4.39 -16.61
CA LEU A 40 -15.73 4.29 -15.60
C LEU A 40 -16.55 5.58 -15.50
N GLY A 41 -16.17 6.63 -16.23
CA GLY A 41 -16.80 7.94 -16.17
C GLY A 41 -16.40 8.74 -14.92
N ILE A 42 -15.20 8.49 -14.39
CA ILE A 42 -14.59 9.24 -13.29
C ILE A 42 -13.45 10.09 -13.87
N GLU A 43 -13.45 11.37 -13.56
CA GLU A 43 -12.37 12.28 -13.92
C GLU A 43 -11.28 12.22 -12.84
N LEU A 44 -10.11 11.70 -13.20
CA LEU A 44 -8.96 11.62 -12.30
C LEU A 44 -7.93 12.68 -12.71
N GLU A 45 -7.72 13.68 -11.88
CA GLU A 45 -6.67 14.69 -12.05
C GLU A 45 -5.38 14.19 -11.40
N ILE A 46 -4.24 14.32 -12.11
CA ILE A 46 -2.93 13.93 -11.58
C ILE A 46 -2.22 15.19 -11.09
N GLU A 47 -1.91 15.22 -9.80
CA GLU A 47 -1.11 16.25 -9.17
C GLU A 47 0.30 15.73 -8.91
N VAL A 48 1.29 16.31 -9.60
CA VAL A 48 2.70 15.92 -9.42
C VAL A 48 3.36 16.84 -8.40
N MET A 49 3.86 16.25 -7.31
CA MET A 49 4.49 16.97 -6.22
C MET A 49 5.95 16.55 -6.04
N PRO A 50 6.83 17.44 -5.53
CA PRO A 50 8.15 17.03 -5.04
C PRO A 50 8.00 15.98 -3.92
N PRO A 51 8.87 14.94 -3.85
CA PRO A 51 8.73 13.85 -2.90
C PRO A 51 8.61 14.27 -1.42
N ALA A 52 9.30 15.34 -1.03
CA ALA A 52 9.22 15.86 0.34
C ALA A 52 7.84 16.49 0.63
N ALA A 53 7.32 17.29 -0.30
CA ALA A 53 6.00 17.92 -0.18
C ALA A 53 4.87 16.88 -0.20
N LEU A 54 4.96 15.87 -1.07
CA LEU A 54 4.02 14.75 -1.11
C LEU A 54 3.98 14.00 0.23
N ARG A 55 5.15 13.72 0.80
CA ARG A 55 5.26 13.04 2.10
C ARG A 55 4.63 13.86 3.22
N GLU A 56 4.93 15.14 3.27
CA GLU A 56 4.36 16.06 4.27
C GLU A 56 2.83 16.17 4.12
N ALA A 57 2.34 16.39 2.91
CA ALA A 57 0.91 16.51 2.64
C ALA A 57 0.15 15.22 3.00
N LYS A 58 0.73 14.05 2.65
CA LYS A 58 0.20 12.73 3.02
C LYS A 58 0.14 12.56 4.54
N SER A 59 1.24 12.86 5.24
CA SER A 59 1.29 12.74 6.72
C SER A 59 0.30 13.65 7.43
N ASN A 60 -0.02 14.79 6.85
CA ASN A 60 -0.97 15.74 7.42
C ASN A 60 -2.43 15.52 6.92
N GLY A 61 -2.72 14.43 6.22
CA GLY A 61 -4.07 14.11 5.74
C GLY A 61 -4.63 15.12 4.74
N LYS A 62 -3.79 15.81 3.96
CA LYS A 62 -4.19 16.88 3.03
C LYS A 62 -4.49 16.38 1.61
N LEU A 63 -4.37 15.09 1.35
CA LEU A 63 -4.53 14.51 0.03
C LEU A 63 -5.80 13.68 -0.06
N GLN A 64 -6.49 13.76 -1.21
CA GLN A 64 -7.70 12.98 -1.46
C GLN A 64 -7.35 11.54 -1.84
N LEU A 65 -6.53 11.37 -2.87
CA LEU A 65 -5.90 10.11 -3.25
C LEU A 65 -4.39 10.33 -3.41
N PHE A 66 -3.61 9.33 -3.07
CA PHE A 66 -2.17 9.43 -3.24
C PHE A 66 -1.57 8.05 -3.55
N ARG A 67 -0.53 8.04 -4.37
CA ARG A 67 0.26 6.83 -4.56
C ARG A 67 1.11 6.58 -3.32
N ALA A 68 1.09 5.36 -2.83
CA ALA A 68 1.92 4.89 -1.75
C ALA A 68 2.50 3.51 -2.04
N SER A 69 3.49 3.10 -1.26
CA SER A 69 3.98 1.73 -1.18
C SER A 69 4.28 1.41 0.28
N TRP A 70 4.18 0.14 0.61
CA TRP A 70 4.57 -0.39 1.90
C TRP A 70 5.56 -1.53 1.69
N VAL A 71 6.67 -1.47 2.39
CA VAL A 71 7.65 -2.56 2.46
C VAL A 71 7.64 -3.02 3.91
N ALA A 72 7.49 -4.33 4.13
CA ALA A 72 7.44 -4.86 5.48
C ALA A 72 8.75 -4.60 6.22
N ASP A 73 8.66 -4.16 7.48
CA ASP A 73 9.80 -3.94 8.38
C ASP A 73 10.37 -5.26 8.91
N TYR A 74 9.54 -6.31 8.93
CA TYR A 74 9.88 -7.67 9.36
C TYR A 74 9.05 -8.71 8.58
N PRO A 75 9.51 -9.97 8.49
CA PRO A 75 8.89 -10.98 7.63
C PRO A 75 7.65 -11.62 8.28
N ASP A 76 6.65 -10.81 8.58
CA ASP A 76 5.35 -11.24 9.09
C ASP A 76 4.23 -10.55 8.30
N PRO A 77 3.22 -11.27 7.81
CA PRO A 77 2.09 -10.70 7.07
C PRO A 77 1.31 -9.64 7.86
N GLU A 78 1.29 -9.71 9.18
CA GLU A 78 0.67 -8.72 10.06
C GLU A 78 1.20 -7.31 9.79
N ASN A 79 2.47 -7.17 9.38
CA ASN A 79 3.06 -5.87 9.07
C ASN A 79 2.33 -5.12 7.94
N TYR A 80 1.63 -5.82 7.04
CA TYR A 80 0.80 -5.21 6.00
C TYR A 80 -0.56 -4.75 6.50
N LEU A 81 -1.00 -5.19 7.68
CA LEU A 81 -2.23 -4.74 8.34
C LEU A 81 -1.98 -3.54 9.27
N LEU A 82 -0.77 -3.42 9.80
CA LEU A 82 -0.34 -2.36 10.70
C LEU A 82 -0.74 -0.94 10.25
N PRO A 83 -0.58 -0.56 8.95
CA PRO A 83 -0.92 0.77 8.45
C PRO A 83 -2.42 1.11 8.50
N TYR A 84 -3.28 0.16 8.85
CA TYR A 84 -4.74 0.37 8.86
C TYR A 84 -5.35 0.32 10.26
N HIS A 85 -4.56 0.03 11.30
CA HIS A 85 -5.05 0.11 12.68
C HIS A 85 -5.25 1.59 13.09
N SER A 86 -6.39 1.90 13.72
CA SER A 86 -6.77 3.29 14.01
C SER A 86 -5.83 4.00 14.99
N SER A 87 -5.13 3.27 15.87
CA SER A 87 -4.12 3.86 16.78
C SER A 87 -2.89 4.40 16.05
N ASN A 88 -2.72 4.05 14.77
CA ASN A 88 -1.56 4.37 13.97
C ASN A 88 -1.79 5.53 12.99
N PHE A 89 -2.75 6.42 13.27
CA PHE A 89 -3.02 7.58 12.42
C PHE A 89 -1.79 8.46 12.23
N SER A 90 -1.57 8.86 10.98
CA SER A 90 -0.59 9.90 10.67
C SER A 90 -1.01 11.24 11.35
N PRO A 91 -0.06 12.10 11.73
CA PRO A 91 1.38 12.05 11.46
C PRO A 91 2.17 11.16 12.44
N TYR A 92 1.57 10.59 13.46
CA TYR A 92 2.26 9.85 14.52
C TYR A 92 2.48 8.36 14.20
N GLY A 93 1.77 7.84 13.20
CA GLY A 93 1.86 6.47 12.73
C GLY A 93 1.67 6.35 11.21
N PRO A 94 1.73 5.12 10.67
CA PRO A 94 1.70 4.87 9.24
C PRO A 94 0.29 4.80 8.62
N ASN A 95 -0.78 5.00 9.38
CA ASN A 95 -2.14 5.00 8.85
C ASN A 95 -2.44 6.34 8.15
N TYR A 96 -1.98 6.47 6.91
CA TYR A 96 -2.17 7.67 6.09
C TYR A 96 -3.59 7.80 5.53
N THR A 97 -4.34 6.71 5.48
CA THR A 97 -5.73 6.71 4.99
C THR A 97 -6.71 7.18 6.05
N HIS A 98 -6.28 7.25 7.31
CA HIS A 98 -7.12 7.46 8.50
C HIS A 98 -8.30 6.45 8.56
N TYR A 99 -8.07 5.26 8.01
CA TYR A 99 -9.04 4.18 8.12
C TYR A 99 -9.28 3.84 9.58
N SER A 100 -10.54 3.71 9.95
CA SER A 100 -10.97 3.41 11.31
C SER A 100 -12.14 2.45 11.30
N ASN A 101 -11.92 1.24 11.78
CA ASN A 101 -12.95 0.24 11.92
C ASN A 101 -12.73 -0.53 13.23
N PRO A 102 -13.61 -0.39 14.24
CA PRO A 102 -13.45 -1.05 15.54
C PRO A 102 -13.37 -2.58 15.46
N ALA A 103 -14.04 -3.21 14.46
CA ALA A 103 -13.96 -4.65 14.28
C ALA A 103 -12.61 -5.07 13.67
N PHE A 104 -12.03 -4.25 12.77
CA PHE A 104 -10.67 -4.43 12.28
C PHE A 104 -9.65 -4.29 13.41
N ASP A 105 -9.74 -3.22 14.19
CA ASP A 105 -8.83 -2.94 15.31
C ASP A 105 -8.85 -4.07 16.35
N LYS A 106 -10.04 -4.61 16.64
CA LYS A 106 -10.19 -5.74 17.53
C LYS A 106 -9.50 -6.99 16.95
N GLY A 107 -9.80 -7.35 15.70
CA GLY A 107 -9.20 -8.50 15.03
C GLY A 107 -7.67 -8.37 14.94
N TYR A 108 -7.16 -7.18 14.65
CA TYR A 108 -5.71 -6.91 14.64
C TYR A 108 -5.05 -7.22 16.00
N LYS A 109 -5.67 -6.81 17.11
CA LYS A 109 -5.18 -7.16 18.46
C LYS A 109 -5.24 -8.67 18.74
N GLU A 110 -6.27 -9.34 18.24
CA GLU A 110 -6.41 -10.78 18.40
C GLU A 110 -5.31 -11.56 17.66
N ILE A 111 -4.98 -11.16 16.41
CA ILE A 111 -3.89 -11.83 15.67
C ILE A 111 -2.52 -11.60 16.27
N THR A 112 -2.28 -10.47 16.95
CA THR A 112 -1.00 -10.23 17.64
C THR A 112 -0.83 -11.09 18.91
N ALA A 113 -1.92 -11.62 19.47
CA ALA A 113 -1.94 -12.48 20.64
C ALA A 113 -2.09 -13.98 20.31
N GLU A 114 -2.44 -14.33 19.05
CA GLU A 114 -2.66 -15.71 18.64
C GLU A 114 -1.34 -16.45 18.45
N LEU A 115 -1.19 -17.59 19.13
CA LEU A 115 0.01 -18.43 19.09
C LEU A 115 -0.09 -19.62 18.13
N ASP A 116 -1.30 -20.04 17.79
CA ASP A 116 -1.50 -21.06 16.77
C ASP A 116 -1.27 -20.46 15.39
N ILE A 117 -0.24 -20.96 14.68
CA ILE A 117 0.21 -20.40 13.43
C ILE A 117 -0.85 -20.51 12.33
N GLU A 118 -1.55 -21.63 12.24
CA GLU A 118 -2.53 -21.84 11.17
C GLU A 118 -3.79 -21.00 11.43
N LYS A 119 -4.26 -20.96 12.65
CA LYS A 119 -5.37 -20.10 13.05
C LYS A 119 -5.02 -18.62 12.84
N ARG A 120 -3.80 -18.21 13.19
CA ARG A 120 -3.33 -16.85 12.97
C ARG A 120 -3.32 -16.46 11.49
N LYS A 121 -2.91 -17.35 10.59
CA LYS A 121 -2.96 -17.15 9.15
C LYS A 121 -4.39 -16.93 8.65
N GLU A 122 -5.34 -17.75 9.10
CA GLU A 122 -6.75 -17.58 8.76
C GLU A 122 -7.27 -16.21 9.17
N MET A 123 -7.02 -15.82 10.43
CA MET A 123 -7.44 -14.52 10.96
C MET A 123 -6.80 -13.34 10.21
N ILE A 124 -5.52 -13.43 9.81
CA ILE A 124 -4.86 -12.44 8.97
C ILE A 124 -5.55 -12.32 7.61
N SER A 125 -5.86 -13.46 6.98
CA SER A 125 -6.54 -13.51 5.69
C SER A 125 -7.94 -12.89 5.74
N GLU A 126 -8.69 -13.11 6.82
CA GLU A 126 -10.00 -12.50 7.05
C GLU A 126 -9.91 -10.97 7.18
N LEU A 127 -8.90 -10.46 7.90
CA LEU A 127 -8.69 -9.02 8.05
C LEU A 127 -8.21 -8.37 6.74
N ASP A 128 -7.36 -9.06 5.97
CA ASP A 128 -6.93 -8.60 4.65
C ASP A 128 -8.11 -8.51 3.69
N GLN A 129 -8.96 -9.55 3.64
CA GLN A 129 -10.17 -9.53 2.84
C GLN A 129 -11.12 -8.38 3.24
N LYS A 130 -11.24 -8.10 4.54
CA LYS A 130 -12.03 -6.98 5.04
C LYS A 130 -11.52 -5.63 4.53
N LEU A 131 -10.20 -5.43 4.50
CA LEU A 131 -9.60 -4.23 3.92
C LEU A 131 -9.87 -4.11 2.42
N ILE A 132 -9.80 -5.21 1.69
CA ILE A 132 -10.13 -5.23 0.25
C ILE A 132 -11.60 -4.84 0.03
N ASP A 133 -12.52 -5.37 0.83
CA ASP A 133 -13.96 -5.12 0.70
C ASP A 133 -14.33 -3.68 1.09
N GLU A 134 -13.72 -3.12 2.11
CA GLU A 134 -13.95 -1.74 2.57
C GLU A 134 -13.14 -0.70 1.77
N ALA A 135 -12.14 -1.15 1.02
CA ALA A 135 -11.34 -0.39 0.06
C ALA A 135 -10.74 0.95 0.57
N PRO A 136 -10.09 1.01 1.75
CA PRO A 136 -9.34 2.19 2.15
C PRO A 136 -8.14 2.45 1.22
N PHE A 137 -7.77 1.48 0.41
CA PHE A 137 -6.75 1.55 -0.63
C PHE A 137 -7.13 0.71 -1.85
N VAL A 138 -6.43 0.91 -2.95
CA VAL A 138 -6.49 0.06 -4.15
C VAL A 138 -5.12 -0.58 -4.35
N LEU A 139 -5.06 -1.91 -4.23
CA LEU A 139 -3.85 -2.66 -4.49
C LEU A 139 -3.55 -2.66 -5.99
N LEU A 140 -2.35 -2.24 -6.36
CA LEU A 140 -1.95 -2.12 -7.77
C LEU A 140 -1.08 -3.30 -8.21
N TYR A 141 0.00 -3.58 -7.49
CA TYR A 141 0.93 -4.66 -7.80
C TYR A 141 1.88 -4.93 -6.62
N TYR A 142 2.54 -6.07 -6.66
CA TYR A 142 3.69 -6.38 -5.83
C TYR A 142 4.97 -6.13 -6.63
N ASP A 143 5.94 -5.45 -6.01
CA ASP A 143 7.24 -5.23 -6.62
C ASP A 143 8.06 -6.52 -6.68
N GLU A 144 8.76 -6.71 -7.81
CA GLU A 144 9.81 -7.71 -7.96
C GLU A 144 11.17 -7.02 -8.05
N ILE A 145 12.13 -7.51 -7.26
CA ILE A 145 13.49 -6.96 -7.29
C ILE A 145 14.43 -7.94 -7.95
N LEU A 146 15.05 -7.50 -9.05
CA LEU A 146 16.08 -8.23 -9.76
C LEU A 146 17.45 -7.72 -9.31
N ARG A 147 18.33 -8.65 -8.93
CA ARG A 147 19.71 -8.36 -8.57
C ARG A 147 20.66 -9.05 -9.54
N PHE A 148 21.44 -8.25 -10.25
CA PHE A 148 22.48 -8.73 -11.15
C PHE A 148 23.82 -8.70 -10.41
N LEU A 149 24.50 -9.87 -10.37
CA LEU A 149 25.78 -10.01 -9.71
C LEU A 149 26.85 -10.41 -10.73
N GLN A 150 28.07 -9.90 -10.54
CA GLN A 150 29.21 -10.40 -11.30
C GLN A 150 29.46 -11.87 -10.93
N PRO A 151 29.95 -12.73 -11.86
CA PRO A 151 30.15 -14.16 -11.63
C PRO A 151 31.07 -14.48 -10.44
N ASN A 152 31.98 -13.58 -10.11
CA ASN A 152 32.90 -13.70 -8.99
C ASN A 152 32.38 -13.14 -7.64
N VAL A 153 31.14 -12.68 -7.58
CA VAL A 153 30.48 -12.30 -6.33
C VAL A 153 29.69 -13.48 -5.80
N LYS A 154 30.00 -13.91 -4.58
CA LYS A 154 29.39 -15.06 -3.90
C LYS A 154 28.81 -14.67 -2.55
N GLY A 155 27.88 -15.50 -2.03
CA GLY A 155 27.31 -15.33 -0.70
C GLY A 155 26.22 -14.28 -0.60
N MET A 156 25.70 -13.79 -1.74
CA MET A 156 24.51 -12.95 -1.75
C MET A 156 23.26 -13.83 -1.53
N GLU A 157 22.52 -13.53 -0.49
CA GLU A 157 21.25 -14.19 -0.16
C GLU A 157 20.07 -13.26 -0.40
N ILE A 158 18.93 -13.84 -0.75
CA ILE A 158 17.66 -13.12 -0.88
C ILE A 158 16.83 -13.42 0.37
N ASN A 159 16.17 -12.42 0.91
CA ASN A 159 15.27 -12.58 2.05
C ASN A 159 13.88 -11.98 1.73
N PRO A 160 12.82 -12.40 2.43
CA PRO A 160 11.43 -12.02 2.12
C PRO A 160 11.13 -10.51 2.18
N ILE A 161 11.86 -9.75 2.98
CA ILE A 161 11.72 -8.29 3.10
C ILE A 161 12.68 -7.53 2.19
N ASN A 162 13.39 -8.26 1.30
CA ASN A 162 14.34 -7.73 0.35
C ASN A 162 15.46 -6.82 0.95
N MET A 163 15.81 -7.05 2.19
CA MET A 163 16.91 -6.34 2.84
C MET A 163 18.24 -6.72 2.19
N LEU A 164 19.08 -5.73 1.93
CA LEU A 164 20.42 -5.98 1.42
C LEU A 164 21.36 -6.38 2.58
N ASP A 165 21.60 -7.68 2.71
CA ASP A 165 22.56 -8.23 3.68
C ASP A 165 23.87 -8.58 2.97
N LEU A 166 24.93 -7.86 3.31
CA LEU A 166 26.26 -8.03 2.73
C LEU A 166 27.24 -8.77 3.64
N ARG A 167 26.84 -9.26 4.81
CA ARG A 167 27.71 -9.87 5.82
C ARG A 167 28.48 -11.09 5.27
N ASN A 168 27.83 -11.87 4.41
CA ASN A 168 28.41 -13.10 3.81
C ASN A 168 28.88 -12.91 2.37
N VAL A 169 28.76 -11.67 1.83
CA VAL A 169 29.14 -11.40 0.44
C VAL A 169 30.65 -11.27 0.31
N ARG A 170 31.22 -12.01 -0.62
CA ARG A 170 32.65 -11.95 -0.94
C ARG A 170 32.88 -11.87 -2.44
N LYS A 171 33.97 -11.22 -2.82
CA LYS A 171 34.43 -11.19 -4.21
C LYS A 171 35.63 -12.12 -4.35
N GLU A 172 35.50 -13.14 -5.18
CA GLU A 172 36.60 -14.06 -5.52
C GLU A 172 37.51 -13.41 -6.55
N LYS A 173 38.81 -13.72 -6.48
CA LYS A 173 39.76 -13.25 -7.50
C LYS A 173 39.44 -14.00 -8.80
N SER A 174 39.39 -13.26 -9.88
CA SER A 174 39.32 -13.82 -11.25
C SER A 174 40.59 -14.59 -11.57
#